data_75e8f93084e403e17d194720379abeab
#
_entry.id   75e8f93084e403e17d194720379abeab
#
_cell.length_a   1.000
_cell.length_b   1.000
_cell.length_c   1.000
_cell.angle_alpha   90.00
_cell.angle_beta   90.00
_cell.angle_gamma   90.00
#
_symmetry.space_group_name_H-M   'P 1'
#
loop_
_entity.id
_entity.type
_entity.pdbx_description
1 polymer ?
#
loop_
_entity_poly.entity_id
_entity_poly.type
_entity_poly.pdbx_seq_one_letter_code
_entity_poly.pdbx_strand_id
1 'polypeptide(L)'
;MAHMTNIATQDQEVLDRYEEIKKIPEIEITDELKAEVLDKIIVARVGLLLRHPFFGNMATRLIIKEASDWCPTAATDGRHLYYSVPFFAKMDNKEIEFVIAHEILHCVFDHMTRREDRDPQIHNIAADYIVNNTLVRDGIGKKPADIPIFQDFKYDGKTSEEVYDDIYKKYDEEELKQLGQLLDEHIDWDKDSQDNQKAPSKKGNKKGQGQPSYSKEELKKIRDEIKESMMGAAQAAGAGKVPAEIERMIKELTEPKMNWREILRQQIQSTIKNDYTYIRPSRKGWHTGAVLPGINYDETIDICIGIDMSGSIGNEQGADFLGEVQGIMSEYQDYNI
;
A
#
# COMPACT_ATOMS: atom_id res chain seq x y z
N MET A 1 8.53 19.92 -31.60
CA MET A 1 9.45 18.77 -31.73
C MET A 1 10.63 18.80 -30.75
N ALA A 2 11.08 19.92 -30.21
CA ALA A 2 12.24 19.96 -29.28
C ALA A 2 11.92 19.58 -27.79
N HIS A 3 10.66 19.50 -27.39
CA HIS A 3 10.27 19.18 -26.01
C HIS A 3 10.06 17.69 -25.74
N MET A 4 9.81 16.86 -26.78
CA MET A 4 9.62 15.42 -26.62
C MET A 4 10.92 14.63 -26.41
N THR A 5 12.05 15.15 -26.93
CA THR A 5 13.35 14.46 -26.84
C THR A 5 13.98 14.49 -25.45
N ASN A 6 13.61 15.45 -24.56
CA ASN A 6 14.32 15.63 -23.29
C ASN A 6 13.78 14.75 -22.14
N ILE A 7 12.54 14.31 -22.23
CA ILE A 7 11.92 13.49 -21.17
C ILE A 7 12.17 12.00 -21.43
N ALA A 8 12.14 11.60 -22.70
CA ALA A 8 12.57 10.26 -23.14
C ALA A 8 14.06 10.01 -22.82
N THR A 9 14.91 11.05 -22.88
CA THR A 9 16.33 10.94 -22.62
C THR A 9 16.64 10.65 -21.14
N GLN A 10 15.89 11.21 -20.21
CA GLN A 10 16.14 11.02 -18.77
C GLN A 10 15.74 9.61 -18.31
N ASP A 11 14.61 9.11 -18.77
CA ASP A 11 14.16 7.76 -18.47
C ASP A 11 15.04 6.72 -19.19
N GLN A 12 15.50 7.01 -20.41
CA GLN A 12 16.44 6.18 -21.17
C GLN A 12 17.82 6.13 -20.51
N GLU A 13 18.33 7.23 -19.99
CA GLU A 13 19.59 7.23 -19.24
C GLU A 13 19.50 6.40 -17.96
N VAL A 14 18.36 6.41 -17.28
CA VAL A 14 18.11 5.52 -16.12
C VAL A 14 18.15 4.06 -16.55
N LEU A 15 17.48 3.73 -17.62
CA LEU A 15 17.41 2.36 -18.14
C LEU A 15 18.76 1.85 -18.63
N ASP A 16 19.51 2.64 -19.39
CA ASP A 16 20.84 2.27 -19.91
C ASP A 16 21.81 1.99 -18.75
N ARG A 17 21.73 2.76 -17.67
CA ARG A 17 22.55 2.52 -16.46
C ARG A 17 22.11 1.29 -15.68
N TYR A 18 20.79 0.97 -15.64
CA TYR A 18 20.32 -0.30 -15.07
C TYR A 18 20.88 -1.51 -15.81
N GLU A 19 20.99 -1.45 -17.14
CA GLU A 19 21.65 -2.50 -17.92
C GLU A 19 23.14 -2.63 -17.62
N GLU A 20 23.82 -1.50 -17.31
CA GLU A 20 25.21 -1.52 -16.88
C GLU A 20 25.38 -2.17 -15.50
N ILE A 21 24.43 -1.93 -14.59
CA ILE A 21 24.43 -2.56 -13.26
C ILE A 21 24.20 -4.08 -13.37
N LYS A 22 23.37 -4.53 -14.30
CA LYS A 22 23.19 -5.97 -14.60
C LYS A 22 24.46 -6.65 -15.13
N LYS A 23 25.38 -5.90 -15.71
CA LYS A 23 26.70 -6.35 -16.15
C LYS A 23 27.78 -6.22 -15.06
N ILE A 24 27.39 -6.15 -13.76
CA ILE A 24 28.33 -6.14 -12.65
C ILE A 24 29.32 -7.30 -12.85
N PRO A 25 30.64 -7.05 -12.88
CA PRO A 25 31.60 -8.11 -13.02
C PRO A 25 31.40 -9.15 -11.92
N GLU A 26 31.52 -10.43 -12.27
CA GLU A 26 31.43 -11.53 -11.31
C GLU A 26 32.49 -11.30 -10.22
N ILE A 27 32.07 -10.66 -9.13
CA ILE A 27 32.87 -10.60 -7.92
C ILE A 27 32.75 -11.98 -7.30
N GLU A 28 33.86 -12.63 -7.09
CA GLU A 28 33.92 -13.92 -6.41
C GLU A 28 33.29 -13.72 -5.00
N ILE A 29 32.15 -14.34 -4.77
CA ILE A 29 31.42 -14.22 -3.50
C ILE A 29 32.10 -15.13 -2.49
N THR A 30 32.99 -14.55 -1.69
CA THR A 30 33.65 -15.27 -0.58
C THR A 30 32.83 -15.19 0.69
N ASP A 31 33.06 -16.11 1.63
CA ASP A 31 32.35 -16.08 2.93
C ASP A 31 32.70 -14.83 3.75
N GLU A 32 33.94 -14.33 3.61
CA GLU A 32 34.36 -13.08 4.22
C GLU A 32 33.58 -11.89 3.68
N LEU A 33 33.37 -11.81 2.36
CA LEU A 33 32.60 -10.75 1.72
C LEU A 33 31.13 -10.81 2.14
N LYS A 34 30.55 -12.02 2.26
CA LYS A 34 29.18 -12.21 2.79
C LYS A 34 29.05 -11.68 4.22
N ALA A 35 30.03 -11.97 5.07
CA ALA A 35 30.05 -11.52 6.45
C ALA A 35 30.17 -9.98 6.52
N GLU A 36 31.08 -9.38 5.72
CA GLU A 36 31.23 -7.91 5.67
C GLU A 36 29.95 -7.22 5.22
N VAL A 37 29.30 -7.71 4.16
CA VAL A 37 28.04 -7.14 3.66
C VAL A 37 26.92 -7.29 4.67
N LEU A 38 26.82 -8.43 5.35
CA LEU A 38 25.83 -8.62 6.41
C LEU A 38 26.05 -7.64 7.56
N ASP A 39 27.29 -7.40 7.97
CA ASP A 39 27.62 -6.41 9.01
C ASP A 39 27.22 -4.99 8.57
N LYS A 40 27.48 -4.61 7.30
CA LYS A 40 27.03 -3.32 6.75
C LYS A 40 25.50 -3.18 6.82
N ILE A 41 24.76 -4.23 6.46
CA ILE A 41 23.28 -4.23 6.53
C ILE A 41 22.82 -4.07 7.98
N ILE A 42 23.44 -4.76 8.94
CA ILE A 42 23.12 -4.64 10.35
C ILE A 42 23.38 -3.21 10.85
N VAL A 43 24.53 -2.63 10.51
CA VAL A 43 24.88 -1.24 10.87
C VAL A 43 23.89 -0.25 10.26
N ALA A 44 23.50 -0.43 9.01
CA ALA A 44 22.51 0.41 8.35
C ALA A 44 21.12 0.31 9.04
N ARG A 45 20.69 -0.88 9.45
CA ARG A 45 19.44 -1.07 10.23
C ARG A 45 19.49 -0.33 11.57
N VAL A 46 20.60 -0.42 12.29
CA VAL A 46 20.82 0.34 13.54
C VAL A 46 20.79 1.85 13.24
N GLY A 47 21.41 2.26 12.14
CA GLY A 47 21.39 3.64 11.69
C GLY A 47 19.97 4.17 11.43
N LEU A 48 19.14 3.38 10.74
CA LEU A 48 17.72 3.69 10.56
C LEU A 48 16.98 3.77 11.90
N LEU A 49 17.22 2.83 12.82
CA LEU A 49 16.53 2.83 14.10
C LEU A 49 16.83 4.10 14.94
N LEU A 50 18.04 4.61 14.85
CA LEU A 50 18.45 5.80 15.59
C LEU A 50 17.96 7.11 14.94
N ARG A 51 17.97 7.20 13.63
CA ARG A 51 17.67 8.44 12.88
C ARG A 51 16.22 8.51 12.39
N HIS A 52 15.71 7.38 11.93
CA HIS A 52 14.37 7.24 11.34
C HIS A 52 13.65 6.07 12.01
N PRO A 53 13.18 6.24 13.28
CA PRO A 53 12.68 5.14 14.11
C PRO A 53 11.56 4.31 13.49
N PHE A 54 10.70 4.91 12.68
CA PHE A 54 9.66 4.19 11.93
C PHE A 54 10.29 3.14 11.02
N PHE A 55 11.19 3.55 10.12
CA PHE A 55 11.87 2.65 9.20
C PHE A 55 12.75 1.63 9.91
N GLY A 56 13.45 2.04 10.96
CA GLY A 56 14.26 1.14 11.76
C GLY A 56 13.44 0.02 12.41
N ASN A 57 12.27 0.36 13.00
CA ASN A 57 11.37 -0.64 13.56
C ASN A 57 10.83 -1.58 12.49
N MET A 58 10.42 -1.07 11.33
CA MET A 58 10.00 -1.90 10.20
C MET A 58 11.15 -2.82 9.74
N ALA A 59 12.36 -2.25 9.56
CA ALA A 59 13.55 -3.00 9.13
C ALA A 59 13.89 -4.15 10.07
N THR A 60 13.76 -3.97 11.39
CA THR A 60 14.09 -5.03 12.37
C THR A 60 13.19 -6.26 12.29
N ARG A 61 12.00 -6.13 11.72
CA ARG A 61 11.05 -7.23 11.54
C ARG A 61 11.35 -8.08 10.31
N LEU A 62 12.07 -7.54 9.33
CA LEU A 62 12.46 -8.27 8.13
C LEU A 62 13.60 -9.24 8.43
N ILE A 63 13.44 -10.48 8.02
CA ILE A 63 14.50 -11.50 8.11
C ILE A 63 15.45 -11.30 6.94
N ILE A 64 16.74 -11.08 7.21
CA ILE A 64 17.76 -10.86 6.18
C ILE A 64 18.10 -12.20 5.52
N LYS A 65 18.02 -12.26 4.19
CA LYS A 65 18.38 -13.45 3.40
C LYS A 65 19.27 -13.07 2.22
N GLU A 66 20.39 -13.75 2.11
CA GLU A 66 21.24 -13.67 0.94
C GLU A 66 20.55 -14.37 -0.25
N ALA A 67 20.54 -13.69 -1.40
CA ALA A 67 19.80 -14.11 -2.58
C ALA A 67 20.51 -13.75 -3.90
N SER A 68 21.86 -13.66 -3.87
CA SER A 68 22.68 -13.28 -5.04
C SER A 68 22.46 -14.19 -6.27
N ASP A 69 21.92 -15.39 -6.05
CA ASP A 69 21.65 -16.35 -7.13
C ASP A 69 20.52 -15.90 -8.07
N TRP A 70 19.52 -15.18 -7.55
CA TRP A 70 18.34 -14.81 -8.31
C TRP A 70 17.97 -13.32 -8.18
N CYS A 71 18.38 -12.64 -7.11
CA CYS A 71 18.11 -11.23 -6.86
C CYS A 71 19.39 -10.43 -7.15
N PRO A 72 19.44 -9.61 -8.22
CA PRO A 72 20.63 -8.84 -8.55
C PRO A 72 20.86 -7.61 -7.64
N THR A 73 19.82 -7.11 -7.00
CA THR A 73 19.82 -5.92 -6.16
C THR A 73 19.33 -6.20 -4.75
N ALA A 74 18.14 -5.76 -4.43
CA ALA A 74 17.39 -6.07 -3.22
C ALA A 74 15.95 -6.38 -3.59
N ALA A 75 15.25 -7.10 -2.72
CA ALA A 75 13.83 -7.36 -2.86
C ALA A 75 13.21 -7.69 -1.50
N THR A 76 11.91 -7.53 -1.38
CA THR A 76 11.17 -7.89 -0.16
C THR A 76 9.92 -8.69 -0.47
N ASP A 77 9.54 -9.56 0.45
CA ASP A 77 8.25 -10.25 0.48
C ASP A 77 7.39 -9.81 1.67
N GLY A 78 7.73 -8.70 2.29
CA GLY A 78 7.07 -8.23 3.50
C GLY A 78 7.50 -8.93 4.78
N ARG A 79 8.16 -10.09 4.70
CA ARG A 79 8.75 -10.85 5.82
C ARG A 79 10.26 -10.95 5.76
N HIS A 80 10.81 -10.96 4.55
CA HIS A 80 12.25 -11.09 4.31
C HIS A 80 12.76 -9.89 3.53
N LEU A 81 13.99 -9.53 3.82
CA LEU A 81 14.81 -8.67 2.98
C LEU A 81 15.81 -9.56 2.25
N TYR A 82 15.61 -9.71 0.97
CA TYR A 82 16.54 -10.41 0.08
C TYR A 82 17.59 -9.43 -0.43
N TYR A 83 18.84 -9.82 -0.45
CA TYR A 83 19.93 -8.96 -0.89
C TYR A 83 20.97 -9.69 -1.73
N SER A 84 21.57 -8.93 -2.65
CA SER A 84 22.71 -9.37 -3.45
C SER A 84 24.02 -8.91 -2.82
N VAL A 85 24.94 -9.82 -2.58
CA VAL A 85 26.26 -9.51 -2.01
C VAL A 85 27.05 -8.56 -2.91
N PRO A 86 27.19 -8.79 -4.24
CA PRO A 86 27.90 -7.88 -5.14
C PRO A 86 27.33 -6.46 -5.18
N PHE A 87 26.01 -6.33 -5.04
CA PHE A 87 25.31 -5.04 -5.06
C PHE A 87 25.59 -4.23 -3.79
N PHE A 88 25.40 -4.83 -2.62
CA PHE A 88 25.59 -4.17 -1.34
C PHE A 88 27.07 -3.94 -0.99
N ALA A 89 28.00 -4.75 -1.53
CA ALA A 89 29.44 -4.59 -1.27
C ALA A 89 29.96 -3.20 -1.70
N LYS A 90 29.40 -2.63 -2.76
CA LYS A 90 29.81 -1.33 -3.33
C LYS A 90 29.22 -0.11 -2.59
N MET A 91 28.20 -0.32 -1.75
CA MET A 91 27.48 0.74 -1.09
C MET A 91 28.11 1.14 0.25
N ASP A 92 27.94 2.41 0.60
CA ASP A 92 28.15 2.88 1.95
C ASP A 92 26.90 2.60 2.84
N ASN A 93 27.06 2.71 4.17
CA ASN A 93 25.98 2.42 5.11
C ASN A 93 24.74 3.29 4.89
N LYS A 94 24.91 4.54 4.41
CA LYS A 94 23.79 5.45 4.16
C LYS A 94 23.02 5.10 2.88
N GLU A 95 23.74 4.60 1.88
CA GLU A 95 23.14 4.09 0.67
C GLU A 95 22.36 2.80 0.94
N ILE A 96 22.90 1.93 1.81
CA ILE A 96 22.18 0.74 2.29
C ILE A 96 20.92 1.12 3.09
N GLU A 97 20.98 2.16 3.94
CA GLU A 97 19.79 2.69 4.62
C GLU A 97 18.69 3.10 3.63
N PHE A 98 19.06 3.77 2.54
CA PHE A 98 18.13 4.15 1.49
C PHE A 98 17.47 2.95 0.84
N VAL A 99 18.26 1.92 0.45
CA VAL A 99 17.73 0.71 -0.19
C VAL A 99 16.80 -0.06 0.77
N ILE A 100 17.18 -0.23 2.04
CA ILE A 100 16.31 -0.89 3.02
C ILE A 100 15.00 -0.13 3.20
N ALA A 101 15.06 1.21 3.30
CA ALA A 101 13.88 2.03 3.44
C ALA A 101 12.99 2.00 2.18
N HIS A 102 13.59 1.88 0.99
CA HIS A 102 12.89 1.69 -0.28
C HIS A 102 12.06 0.40 -0.26
N GLU A 103 12.64 -0.72 0.08
CA GLU A 103 11.93 -1.99 0.20
C GLU A 103 10.80 -1.95 1.23
N ILE A 104 11.01 -1.26 2.36
CA ILE A 104 9.98 -1.06 3.37
C ILE A 104 8.81 -0.25 2.82
N LEU A 105 9.06 0.81 2.05
CA LEU A 105 7.97 1.61 1.47
C LEU A 105 7.14 0.83 0.46
N HIS A 106 7.73 -0.08 -0.32
CA HIS A 106 6.95 -0.97 -1.17
C HIS A 106 5.97 -1.83 -0.35
N CYS A 107 6.38 -2.30 0.82
CA CYS A 107 5.49 -3.01 1.74
C CYS A 107 4.41 -2.10 2.33
N VAL A 108 4.80 -0.90 2.80
CA VAL A 108 3.91 0.06 3.47
C VAL A 108 2.83 0.57 2.52
N PHE A 109 3.19 0.91 1.28
CA PHE A 109 2.25 1.36 0.25
C PHE A 109 1.47 0.21 -0.41
N ASP A 110 1.74 -1.03 -0.01
CA ASP A 110 1.05 -2.23 -0.50
C ASP A 110 1.16 -2.40 -2.03
N HIS A 111 2.30 -2.01 -2.61
CA HIS A 111 2.52 -2.09 -4.05
C HIS A 111 2.42 -3.51 -4.58
N MET A 112 2.65 -4.51 -3.72
CA MET A 112 2.59 -5.93 -4.04
C MET A 112 1.19 -6.42 -4.42
N THR A 113 0.12 -5.85 -3.81
CA THR A 113 -1.26 -6.31 -4.04
C THR A 113 -2.12 -5.32 -4.83
N ARG A 114 -1.64 -4.07 -5.01
CA ARG A 114 -2.39 -2.99 -5.68
C ARG A 114 -2.22 -2.96 -7.20
N ARG A 115 -1.43 -3.88 -7.75
CA ARG A 115 -1.18 -3.92 -9.20
C ARG A 115 -2.44 -4.18 -10.00
N GLU A 116 -3.32 -5.07 -9.53
CA GLU A 116 -4.49 -5.53 -10.26
C GLU A 116 -4.10 -6.06 -11.67
N ASP A 117 -4.82 -5.64 -12.73
CA ASP A 117 -4.58 -6.05 -14.12
C ASP A 117 -3.52 -5.19 -14.85
N ARG A 118 -2.78 -4.33 -14.13
CA ARG A 118 -1.76 -3.45 -14.71
C ARG A 118 -0.51 -4.22 -15.12
N ASP A 119 0.19 -3.71 -16.14
CA ASP A 119 1.49 -4.27 -16.52
C ASP A 119 2.47 -4.22 -15.34
N PRO A 120 3.08 -5.37 -14.96
CA PRO A 120 3.92 -5.47 -13.77
C PRO A 120 5.10 -4.51 -13.78
N GLN A 121 5.71 -4.33 -14.92
CA GLN A 121 6.95 -3.61 -15.06
C GLN A 121 6.71 -2.10 -15.02
N ILE A 122 5.68 -1.62 -15.71
CA ILE A 122 5.28 -0.21 -15.68
C ILE A 122 4.77 0.17 -14.29
N HIS A 123 4.04 -0.75 -13.63
CA HIS A 123 3.58 -0.53 -12.27
C HIS A 123 4.76 -0.41 -11.28
N ASN A 124 5.80 -1.20 -11.45
CA ASN A 124 7.02 -1.11 -10.62
C ASN A 124 7.72 0.24 -10.82
N ILE A 125 7.86 0.71 -12.05
CA ILE A 125 8.43 2.05 -12.32
C ILE A 125 7.59 3.14 -11.64
N ALA A 126 6.28 3.07 -11.76
CA ALA A 126 5.37 4.02 -11.14
C ALA A 126 5.47 4.00 -9.61
N ALA A 127 5.59 2.81 -9.01
CA ALA A 127 5.79 2.62 -7.59
C ALA A 127 7.15 3.20 -7.13
N ASP A 128 8.22 2.96 -7.91
CA ASP A 128 9.56 3.49 -7.63
C ASP A 128 9.61 5.01 -7.63
N TYR A 129 8.89 5.69 -8.52
CA TYR A 129 8.79 7.15 -8.48
C TYR A 129 8.24 7.64 -7.15
N ILE A 130 7.18 7.02 -6.63
CA ILE A 130 6.56 7.42 -5.36
C ILE A 130 7.49 7.12 -4.18
N VAL A 131 8.07 5.93 -4.14
CA VAL A 131 8.99 5.51 -3.09
C VAL A 131 10.22 6.41 -3.04
N ASN A 132 10.89 6.62 -4.18
CA ASN A 132 12.11 7.41 -4.24
C ASN A 132 11.85 8.90 -3.94
N ASN A 133 10.75 9.47 -4.43
CA ASN A 133 10.35 10.84 -4.10
C ASN A 133 10.16 11.01 -2.58
N THR A 134 9.48 10.07 -1.93
CA THR A 134 9.25 10.09 -0.48
C THR A 134 10.57 10.03 0.29
N LEU A 135 11.47 9.11 -0.07
CA LEU A 135 12.76 8.95 0.61
C LEU A 135 13.67 10.18 0.46
N VAL A 136 13.73 10.73 -0.76
CA VAL A 136 14.57 11.92 -1.04
C VAL A 136 14.00 13.16 -0.35
N ARG A 137 12.69 13.37 -0.41
CA ARG A 137 12.01 14.49 0.26
C ARG A 137 12.22 14.46 1.77
N ASP A 138 12.10 13.29 2.38
CA ASP A 138 12.17 13.13 3.83
C ASP A 138 13.61 12.90 4.33
N GLY A 139 14.60 12.90 3.42
CA GLY A 139 16.03 12.79 3.74
C GLY A 139 16.40 11.45 4.39
N ILE A 140 15.79 10.35 3.95
CA ILE A 140 15.98 9.01 4.52
C ILE A 140 17.11 8.30 3.79
N GLY A 141 18.20 8.03 4.50
CA GLY A 141 19.39 7.47 3.90
C GLY A 141 20.11 8.46 2.97
N LYS A 142 20.82 7.94 1.99
CA LYS A 142 21.50 8.68 0.93
C LYS A 142 21.22 7.96 -0.40
N LYS A 143 20.78 8.72 -1.39
CA LYS A 143 20.62 8.18 -2.74
C LYS A 143 21.91 7.52 -3.20
N PRO A 144 21.90 6.26 -3.67
CA PRO A 144 23.08 5.61 -4.21
C PRO A 144 23.67 6.42 -5.37
N ALA A 145 25.00 6.64 -5.35
CA ALA A 145 25.67 7.51 -6.33
C ALA A 145 25.77 6.85 -7.72
N ASP A 146 26.00 5.54 -7.71
CA ASP A 146 26.26 4.77 -8.93
C ASP A 146 25.01 4.06 -9.50
N ILE A 147 23.86 4.20 -8.81
CA ILE A 147 22.61 3.57 -9.20
C ILE A 147 21.62 4.65 -9.61
N PRO A 148 21.15 4.64 -10.87
CA PRO A 148 20.08 5.52 -11.28
C PRO A 148 18.78 5.13 -10.55
N ILE A 149 18.04 6.13 -10.11
CA ILE A 149 16.72 5.90 -9.51
C ILE A 149 15.67 6.68 -10.28
N PHE A 150 14.49 6.12 -10.41
CA PHE A 150 13.31 6.83 -10.92
C PHE A 150 12.86 7.86 -9.90
N GLN A 151 13.07 9.15 -10.21
CA GLN A 151 12.75 10.27 -9.34
C GLN A 151 12.29 11.48 -10.16
N ASP A 152 11.08 11.96 -9.92
CA ASP A 152 10.57 13.20 -10.50
C ASP A 152 9.51 13.78 -9.57
N PHE A 153 9.78 14.90 -8.95
CA PHE A 153 8.88 15.55 -7.99
C PHE A 153 7.54 16.02 -8.59
N LYS A 154 7.36 15.98 -9.91
CA LYS A 154 6.03 16.20 -10.53
C LYS A 154 5.01 15.15 -10.11
N TYR A 155 5.48 14.00 -9.65
CA TYR A 155 4.65 12.91 -9.14
C TYR A 155 4.46 12.94 -7.62
N ASP A 156 4.97 13.97 -6.95
CA ASP A 156 4.81 14.10 -5.49
C ASP A 156 3.32 14.23 -5.12
N GLY A 157 2.89 13.48 -4.13
CA GLY A 157 1.48 13.44 -3.69
C GLY A 157 0.51 12.67 -4.59
N LYS A 158 1.00 12.06 -5.70
CA LYS A 158 0.21 11.14 -6.52
C LYS A 158 0.27 9.71 -6.00
N THR A 159 -0.70 8.89 -6.40
CA THR A 159 -0.67 7.44 -6.16
C THR A 159 0.11 6.72 -7.26
N SER A 160 0.54 5.47 -6.99
CA SER A 160 1.23 4.65 -8.01
C SER A 160 0.35 4.38 -9.23
N GLU A 161 -0.97 4.30 -9.05
CA GLU A 161 -1.94 4.13 -10.12
C GLU A 161 -2.03 5.37 -11.03
N GLU A 162 -2.05 6.57 -10.44
CA GLU A 162 -2.06 7.82 -11.22
C GLU A 162 -0.76 8.01 -12.00
N VAL A 163 0.38 7.64 -11.41
CA VAL A 163 1.67 7.69 -12.09
C VAL A 163 1.73 6.65 -13.21
N TYR A 164 1.21 5.44 -12.96
CA TYR A 164 1.07 4.41 -13.99
C TYR A 164 0.28 4.92 -15.20
N ASP A 165 -0.87 5.53 -14.97
CA ASP A 165 -1.72 6.07 -16.04
C ASP A 165 -1.03 7.19 -16.82
N ASP A 166 -0.25 8.03 -16.14
CA ASP A 166 0.54 9.09 -16.77
C ASP A 166 1.67 8.52 -17.63
N ILE A 167 2.38 7.47 -17.15
CA ILE A 167 3.43 6.78 -17.89
C ILE A 167 2.82 6.06 -19.09
N TYR A 168 1.74 5.31 -18.89
CA TYR A 168 1.09 4.53 -19.95
C TYR A 168 0.55 5.40 -21.10
N LYS A 169 0.10 6.62 -20.80
CA LYS A 169 -0.35 7.58 -21.82
C LYS A 169 0.81 8.25 -22.57
N LYS A 170 2.00 8.30 -21.96
CA LYS A 170 3.17 9.03 -22.47
C LYS A 170 3.97 8.21 -23.49
N TYR A 171 4.01 6.90 -23.33
CA TYR A 171 4.82 5.99 -24.11
C TYR A 171 3.95 5.17 -25.07
N ASP A 172 4.48 4.83 -26.27
CA ASP A 172 3.84 3.88 -27.18
C ASP A 172 4.07 2.42 -26.73
N GLU A 173 3.37 1.47 -27.37
CA GLU A 173 3.45 0.05 -27.01
C GLU A 173 4.85 -0.56 -27.18
N GLU A 174 5.67 -0.03 -28.11
CA GLU A 174 7.03 -0.53 -28.36
C GLU A 174 7.99 0.01 -27.28
N GLU A 175 7.85 1.28 -26.95
CA GLU A 175 8.60 1.92 -25.86
C GLU A 175 8.25 1.30 -24.49
N LEU A 176 6.96 1.03 -24.23
CA LEU A 176 6.51 0.35 -23.02
C LEU A 176 7.07 -1.07 -22.90
N LYS A 177 7.15 -1.82 -24.00
CA LYS A 177 7.78 -3.14 -24.02
C LYS A 177 9.28 -3.10 -23.76
N GLN A 178 9.97 -2.09 -24.27
CA GLN A 178 11.40 -1.88 -24.00
C GLN A 178 11.64 -1.50 -22.55
N LEU A 179 10.86 -0.54 -22.01
CA LEU A 179 10.86 -0.18 -20.60
C LEU A 179 10.63 -1.42 -19.72
N GLY A 180 9.66 -2.22 -20.09
CA GLY A 180 9.29 -3.40 -19.37
C GLY A 180 10.35 -4.51 -19.36
N GLN A 181 11.04 -4.75 -20.45
CA GLN A 181 12.07 -5.80 -20.54
C GLN A 181 13.34 -5.50 -19.72
N LEU A 182 13.55 -4.23 -19.37
CA LEU A 182 14.74 -3.76 -18.66
C LEU A 182 14.65 -3.89 -17.14
N LEU A 183 13.43 -4.00 -16.58
CA LEU A 183 13.15 -3.90 -15.13
C LEU A 183 12.59 -5.19 -14.50
N ASP A 184 13.16 -6.33 -14.81
CA ASP A 184 12.71 -7.66 -14.33
C ASP A 184 13.18 -7.95 -12.88
N GLU A 185 13.17 -6.96 -11.97
CA GLU A 185 13.86 -7.06 -10.68
C GLU A 185 12.98 -7.15 -9.42
N HIS A 186 11.67 -6.87 -9.52
CA HIS A 186 10.77 -7.08 -8.39
C HIS A 186 10.18 -8.49 -8.37
N ILE A 187 9.92 -9.01 -7.18
CA ILE A 187 9.27 -10.30 -7.01
C ILE A 187 7.86 -10.22 -7.60
N ASP A 188 7.57 -11.07 -8.59
CA ASP A 188 6.22 -11.16 -9.15
C ASP A 188 5.36 -12.03 -8.24
N TRP A 189 4.54 -11.38 -7.42
CA TRP A 189 3.71 -11.99 -6.38
C TRP A 189 2.49 -12.74 -6.91
N ASP A 190 2.06 -12.45 -8.15
CA ASP A 190 0.83 -13.00 -8.73
C ASP A 190 1.05 -14.25 -9.59
N LYS A 191 2.26 -14.81 -9.63
CA LYS A 191 2.47 -16.09 -10.29
C LYS A 191 1.76 -17.19 -9.52
N ASP A 192 0.50 -17.44 -9.90
CA ASP A 192 -0.23 -18.63 -9.46
C ASP A 192 0.63 -19.87 -9.66
N SER A 193 0.80 -20.63 -8.60
CA SER A 193 1.58 -21.89 -8.57
C SER A 193 1.06 -22.94 -9.58
N GLN A 194 -0.03 -22.66 -10.29
CA GLN A 194 -0.65 -23.54 -11.27
C GLN A 194 -0.14 -23.36 -12.72
N ASP A 195 0.46 -22.20 -13.05
CA ASP A 195 0.94 -21.96 -14.43
C ASP A 195 2.31 -22.57 -14.72
N ASN A 196 3.03 -23.06 -13.69
CA ASN A 196 4.32 -23.74 -13.87
C ASN A 196 4.25 -25.12 -14.54
N GLN A 197 3.05 -25.64 -14.90
CA GLN A 197 2.91 -26.94 -15.54
C GLN A 197 2.66 -26.91 -17.07
N LYS A 198 2.51 -25.75 -17.71
CA LYS A 198 2.12 -25.66 -19.13
C LYS A 198 2.94 -24.74 -20.04
N ALA A 199 4.06 -24.21 -19.63
CA ALA A 199 4.93 -23.47 -20.55
C ALA A 199 5.98 -24.45 -21.15
N PRO A 200 6.07 -24.60 -22.49
CA PRO A 200 7.13 -25.36 -23.11
C PRO A 200 8.46 -24.64 -22.87
N SER A 201 9.35 -25.29 -22.14
CA SER A 201 10.71 -24.83 -21.84
C SER A 201 11.46 -24.47 -23.11
N LYS A 202 11.56 -23.18 -23.46
CA LYS A 202 12.64 -22.68 -24.30
C LYS A 202 13.93 -22.77 -23.46
N LYS A 203 14.84 -23.61 -23.90
CA LYS A 203 16.19 -23.74 -23.38
C LYS A 203 16.86 -22.35 -23.32
N GLY A 204 17.23 -21.90 -22.14
CA GLY A 204 18.13 -20.75 -21.93
C GLY A 204 17.58 -19.70 -20.99
N ASN A 205 17.45 -19.99 -19.72
CA ASN A 205 17.87 -19.16 -18.57
C ASN A 205 17.42 -19.83 -17.28
N LYS A 206 18.35 -20.13 -16.39
CA LYS A 206 18.09 -20.61 -15.03
C LYS A 206 17.62 -19.48 -14.10
N LYS A 207 16.86 -18.52 -14.60
CA LYS A 207 16.24 -17.44 -13.83
C LYS A 207 14.86 -17.89 -13.36
N GLY A 208 14.66 -18.03 -12.06
CA GLY A 208 13.38 -18.37 -11.42
C GLY A 208 13.40 -19.49 -10.40
N GLN A 209 14.51 -20.21 -10.21
CA GLN A 209 14.66 -21.17 -9.11
C GLN A 209 15.13 -20.42 -7.86
N GLY A 210 14.22 -20.07 -6.96
CA GLY A 210 14.54 -19.42 -5.68
C GLY A 210 13.60 -18.29 -5.27
N GLN A 211 12.84 -17.72 -6.20
CA GLN A 211 11.85 -16.68 -5.85
C GLN A 211 10.71 -17.29 -5.01
N PRO A 212 10.33 -16.65 -3.90
CA PRO A 212 9.17 -17.07 -3.12
C PRO A 212 7.88 -16.91 -3.94
N SER A 213 6.97 -17.88 -3.80
CA SER A 213 5.65 -17.86 -4.41
C SER A 213 4.62 -18.05 -3.29
N TYR A 214 3.61 -17.20 -3.23
CA TYR A 214 2.61 -17.19 -2.17
C TYR A 214 1.20 -17.37 -2.73
N SER A 215 0.35 -18.07 -1.98
CA SER A 215 -1.08 -18.15 -2.27
C SER A 215 -1.78 -16.83 -1.93
N LYS A 216 -2.96 -16.59 -2.51
CA LYS A 216 -3.77 -15.39 -2.20
C LYS A 216 -4.09 -15.26 -0.71
N GLU A 217 -4.26 -16.39 0.00
CA GLU A 217 -4.50 -16.40 1.44
C GLU A 217 -3.25 -16.00 2.24
N GLU A 218 -2.07 -16.44 1.80
CA GLU A 218 -0.80 -16.07 2.42
C GLU A 218 -0.46 -14.60 2.17
N LEU A 219 -0.71 -14.08 0.95
CA LEU A 219 -0.55 -12.65 0.64
C LEU A 219 -1.44 -11.79 1.55
N LYS A 220 -2.69 -12.21 1.79
CA LYS A 220 -3.57 -11.50 2.73
C LYS A 220 -3.00 -11.48 4.15
N LYS A 221 -2.46 -12.62 4.63
CA LYS A 221 -1.82 -12.69 5.95
C LYS A 221 -0.59 -11.77 6.03
N ILE A 222 0.28 -11.81 5.02
CA ILE A 222 1.45 -10.94 4.94
C ILE A 222 1.03 -9.46 5.00
N ARG A 223 0.00 -9.09 4.25
CA ARG A 223 -0.56 -7.74 4.27
C ARG A 223 -1.06 -7.31 5.65
N ASP A 224 -1.78 -8.20 6.35
CA ASP A 224 -2.27 -7.91 7.69
C ASP A 224 -1.10 -7.79 8.70
N GLU A 225 -0.06 -8.64 8.59
CA GLU A 225 1.18 -8.56 9.37
C GLU A 225 1.94 -7.25 9.12
N ILE A 226 2.00 -6.77 7.87
CA ILE A 226 2.63 -5.49 7.51
C ILE A 226 1.85 -4.33 8.15
N LYS A 227 0.51 -4.33 8.09
CA LYS A 227 -0.32 -3.28 8.71
C LYS A 227 -0.13 -3.23 10.22
N GLU A 228 -0.12 -4.37 10.89
CA GLU A 228 0.16 -4.46 12.32
C GLU A 228 1.56 -3.94 12.65
N SER A 229 2.54 -4.34 11.83
CA SER A 229 3.93 -3.89 11.93
C SER A 229 4.07 -2.38 11.76
N MET A 230 3.36 -1.81 10.80
CA MET A 230 3.34 -0.37 10.51
C MET A 230 2.74 0.43 11.68
N MET A 231 1.62 -0.05 12.26
CA MET A 231 1.02 0.59 13.43
C MET A 231 1.95 0.55 14.64
N GLY A 232 2.56 -0.62 14.91
CA GLY A 232 3.53 -0.77 15.99
C GLY A 232 4.79 0.08 15.80
N ALA A 233 5.31 0.18 14.57
CA ALA A 233 6.47 1.01 14.24
C ALA A 233 6.17 2.51 14.40
N ALA A 234 4.98 2.96 14.00
CA ALA A 234 4.56 4.35 14.16
C ALA A 234 4.39 4.72 15.64
N GLN A 235 3.81 3.83 16.44
CA GLN A 235 3.68 4.02 17.88
C GLN A 235 5.05 4.10 18.57
N ALA A 236 5.98 3.21 18.20
CA ALA A 236 7.33 3.20 18.72
C ALA A 236 8.17 4.41 18.31
N ALA A 237 7.96 4.93 17.09
CA ALA A 237 8.63 6.12 16.58
C ALA A 237 8.22 7.39 17.32
N GLY A 238 6.96 7.49 17.70
CA GLY A 238 6.37 8.66 18.34
C GLY A 238 5.96 9.76 17.34
N ALA A 239 5.21 10.74 17.82
CA ALA A 239 4.66 11.81 17.00
C ALA A 239 5.75 12.62 16.28
N GLY A 240 5.50 12.92 14.99
CA GLY A 240 6.39 13.75 14.16
C GLY A 240 7.64 13.03 13.63
N LYS A 241 7.77 11.71 13.83
CA LYS A 241 8.88 10.91 13.32
C LYS A 241 8.46 9.87 12.28
N VAL A 242 7.21 9.92 11.88
CA VAL A 242 6.62 9.13 10.81
C VAL A 242 6.45 10.04 9.60
N PRO A 243 6.77 9.62 8.37
CA PRO A 243 6.46 10.40 7.18
C PRO A 243 4.98 10.76 7.11
N ALA A 244 4.68 11.99 6.67
CA ALA A 244 3.31 12.53 6.71
C ALA A 244 2.29 11.68 5.92
N GLU A 245 2.72 11.09 4.81
CA GLU A 245 1.89 10.22 3.99
C GLU A 245 1.54 8.92 4.74
N ILE A 246 2.52 8.34 5.42
CA ILE A 246 2.33 7.13 6.23
C ILE A 246 1.45 7.42 7.44
N GLU A 247 1.64 8.58 8.09
CA GLU A 247 0.80 9.01 9.21
C GLU A 247 -0.67 9.14 8.78
N ARG A 248 -0.92 9.71 7.60
CA ARG A 248 -2.26 9.80 7.02
C ARG A 248 -2.85 8.42 6.72
N MET A 249 -2.07 7.50 6.11
CA MET A 249 -2.52 6.12 5.88
C MET A 249 -2.88 5.39 7.17
N ILE A 250 -2.06 5.53 8.22
CA ILE A 250 -2.32 4.92 9.53
C ILE A 250 -3.61 5.49 10.12
N LYS A 251 -3.82 6.81 10.01
CA LYS A 251 -5.04 7.44 10.48
C LYS A 251 -6.28 6.90 9.76
N GLU A 252 -6.23 6.78 8.43
CA GLU A 252 -7.31 6.20 7.63
C GLU A 252 -7.60 4.72 7.99
N LEU A 253 -6.56 3.95 8.39
CA LEU A 253 -6.71 2.57 8.83
C LEU A 253 -7.26 2.44 10.26
N THR A 254 -6.97 3.42 11.12
CA THR A 254 -7.35 3.39 12.55
C THR A 254 -8.65 4.13 12.83
N GLU A 255 -9.05 5.05 11.96
CA GLU A 255 -10.36 5.69 12.08
C GLU A 255 -11.45 4.64 11.89
N PRO A 256 -12.33 4.44 12.88
CA PRO A 256 -13.43 3.51 12.74
C PRO A 256 -14.31 3.99 11.58
N LYS A 257 -14.43 3.19 10.54
CA LYS A 257 -15.42 3.45 9.48
C LYS A 257 -16.79 3.31 10.12
N MET A 258 -17.34 4.45 10.59
CA MET A 258 -18.71 4.45 11.11
C MET A 258 -19.65 3.98 10.02
N ASN A 259 -20.37 2.88 10.31
CA ASN A 259 -21.44 2.44 9.43
C ASN A 259 -22.62 3.42 9.60
N TRP A 260 -22.61 4.49 8.80
CA TRP A 260 -23.62 5.52 8.83
C TRP A 260 -25.05 4.92 8.64
N ARG A 261 -25.18 3.80 7.95
CA ARG A 261 -26.43 3.07 7.74
C ARG A 261 -26.99 2.55 9.06
N GLU A 262 -26.11 2.01 9.91
CA GLU A 262 -26.51 1.51 11.23
C GLU A 262 -26.88 2.63 12.20
N ILE A 263 -26.14 3.74 12.16
CA ILE A 263 -26.44 4.95 12.92
C ILE A 263 -27.79 5.53 12.49
N LEU A 264 -28.02 5.66 11.18
CA LEU A 264 -29.27 6.15 10.63
C LEU A 264 -30.43 5.25 11.05
N ARG A 265 -30.30 3.94 10.94
CA ARG A 265 -31.31 2.97 11.39
C ARG A 265 -31.59 3.08 12.90
N GLN A 266 -30.56 3.21 13.73
CA GLN A 266 -30.72 3.41 15.17
C GLN A 266 -31.40 4.75 15.49
N GLN A 267 -31.05 5.83 14.77
CA GLN A 267 -31.64 7.13 14.94
C GLN A 267 -33.15 7.11 14.61
N ILE A 268 -33.52 6.54 13.47
CA ILE A 268 -34.91 6.36 13.06
C ILE A 268 -35.68 5.53 14.09
N GLN A 269 -35.14 4.36 14.51
CA GLN A 269 -35.75 3.51 15.52
C GLN A 269 -35.91 4.20 16.88
N SER A 270 -34.99 5.10 17.27
CA SER A 270 -35.07 5.87 18.49
C SER A 270 -36.18 6.91 18.44
N THR A 271 -36.42 7.50 17.27
CA THR A 271 -37.43 8.52 17.03
C THR A 271 -38.84 7.90 17.10
N ILE A 272 -39.02 6.69 16.57
CA ILE A 272 -40.29 5.97 16.56
C ILE A 272 -40.79 5.60 17.99
N LYS A 273 -39.89 5.52 18.97
CA LYS A 273 -40.21 5.05 20.35
C LYS A 273 -40.47 6.16 21.36
N ASN A 274 -40.58 7.40 20.92
CA ASN A 274 -40.51 8.55 21.86
C ASN A 274 -41.83 9.04 22.45
N ASP A 275 -42.96 8.48 22.10
CA ASP A 275 -44.22 8.87 22.71
C ASP A 275 -44.60 7.95 23.87
N TYR A 276 -44.80 8.56 25.04
CA TYR A 276 -45.26 7.88 26.23
C TYR A 276 -46.71 8.20 26.48
N THR A 277 -47.53 7.16 26.69
CA THR A 277 -48.96 7.33 27.01
C THR A 277 -49.33 6.65 28.31
N TYR A 278 -50.17 7.32 29.10
CA TYR A 278 -50.78 6.72 30.28
C TYR A 278 -52.11 6.01 29.97
N ILE A 279 -52.62 6.14 28.75
CA ILE A 279 -53.85 5.46 28.31
C ILE A 279 -53.64 3.92 28.29
N ARG A 280 -52.42 3.46 27.95
CA ARG A 280 -52.02 2.09 28.01
C ARG A 280 -50.74 1.95 28.85
N PRO A 281 -50.90 1.91 30.21
CA PRO A 281 -49.74 1.85 31.09
C PRO A 281 -48.93 0.55 30.92
N SER A 282 -47.62 0.67 31.14
CA SER A 282 -46.68 -0.45 31.06
C SER A 282 -46.99 -1.48 32.16
N ARG A 283 -47.08 -2.76 31.78
CA ARG A 283 -47.31 -3.85 32.73
C ARG A 283 -46.09 -4.15 33.61
N LYS A 284 -44.93 -3.61 33.27
CA LYS A 284 -43.67 -3.85 34.01
C LYS A 284 -43.66 -3.24 35.43
N GLY A 285 -44.48 -2.26 35.69
CA GLY A 285 -44.62 -1.58 37.00
C GLY A 285 -45.68 -2.16 37.92
N TRP A 286 -46.50 -3.08 37.51
CA TRP A 286 -47.69 -3.51 38.27
C TRP A 286 -47.34 -4.17 39.62
N HIS A 287 -46.21 -4.92 39.68
CA HIS A 287 -45.77 -5.54 40.92
C HIS A 287 -45.27 -4.55 41.99
N THR A 288 -44.95 -3.32 41.59
CA THR A 288 -44.53 -2.24 42.51
C THR A 288 -45.63 -1.30 42.88
N GLY A 289 -46.85 -1.47 42.34
CA GLY A 289 -47.99 -0.52 42.52
C GLY A 289 -47.81 0.79 41.78
N ALA A 290 -46.76 0.99 41.00
CA ALA A 290 -46.48 2.18 40.23
C ALA A 290 -47.13 2.11 38.84
N VAL A 291 -47.88 3.17 38.47
CA VAL A 291 -48.42 3.31 37.12
C VAL A 291 -47.34 3.93 36.25
N LEU A 292 -46.64 3.11 35.46
CA LEU A 292 -45.64 3.57 34.52
C LEU A 292 -46.26 3.83 33.14
N PRO A 293 -45.85 4.89 32.43
CA PRO A 293 -46.39 5.15 31.10
C PRO A 293 -46.00 4.01 30.14
N GLY A 294 -46.93 3.68 29.26
CA GLY A 294 -46.67 2.75 28.14
C GLY A 294 -46.03 3.49 26.97
N ILE A 295 -45.40 2.77 26.07
CA ILE A 295 -44.85 3.33 24.83
C ILE A 295 -45.96 3.32 23.78
N ASN A 296 -46.20 4.47 23.17
CA ASN A 296 -47.02 4.58 21.97
C ASN A 296 -46.08 4.52 20.77
N TYR A 297 -46.40 3.69 19.80
CA TYR A 297 -45.71 3.67 18.54
C TYR A 297 -46.44 4.62 17.60
N ASP A 298 -45.77 5.68 17.18
CA ASP A 298 -46.31 6.54 16.11
C ASP A 298 -46.22 5.74 14.81
N GLU A 299 -47.32 5.65 14.07
CA GLU A 299 -47.37 4.93 12.79
C GLU A 299 -46.83 5.80 11.65
N THR A 300 -46.63 7.10 11.90
CA THR A 300 -46.11 8.07 10.90
C THR A 300 -44.71 8.53 11.30
N ILE A 301 -43.80 8.53 10.33
CA ILE A 301 -42.43 9.05 10.50
C ILE A 301 -42.26 10.24 9.58
N ASP A 302 -41.96 11.40 10.17
CA ASP A 302 -41.58 12.61 9.42
C ASP A 302 -40.05 12.67 9.35
N ILE A 303 -39.46 12.47 8.15
CA ILE A 303 -38.03 12.50 7.90
C ILE A 303 -37.74 13.65 6.93
N CYS A 304 -36.80 14.50 7.30
CA CYS A 304 -36.23 15.50 6.40
C CYS A 304 -34.80 15.02 5.98
N ILE A 305 -34.60 14.83 4.69
CA ILE A 305 -33.35 14.34 4.13
C ILE A 305 -32.70 15.48 3.33
N GLY A 306 -31.56 15.96 3.79
CA GLY A 306 -30.71 16.91 3.05
C GLY A 306 -29.62 16.17 2.30
N ILE A 307 -29.61 16.26 0.97
CA ILE A 307 -28.57 15.68 0.12
C ILE A 307 -27.64 16.81 -0.32
N ASP A 308 -26.37 16.72 0.07
CA ASP A 308 -25.33 17.60 -0.47
C ASP A 308 -24.90 17.10 -1.85
N MET A 309 -25.21 17.89 -2.88
CA MET A 309 -24.86 17.64 -4.28
C MET A 309 -23.64 18.45 -4.70
N SER A 310 -22.70 18.73 -3.78
CA SER A 310 -21.45 19.40 -4.11
C SER A 310 -20.60 18.54 -5.08
N GLY A 311 -19.76 19.19 -5.90
CA GLY A 311 -19.01 18.51 -6.99
C GLY A 311 -18.01 17.43 -6.54
N SER A 312 -17.88 17.18 -5.23
CA SER A 312 -17.08 16.11 -4.64
C SER A 312 -17.84 14.77 -4.52
N ILE A 313 -19.17 14.76 -4.73
CA ILE A 313 -19.98 13.55 -4.64
C ILE A 313 -20.16 12.96 -6.04
N GLY A 314 -19.63 11.75 -6.26
CA GLY A 314 -19.80 11.02 -7.51
C GLY A 314 -21.20 10.44 -7.68
N ASN A 315 -21.58 10.17 -8.94
CA ASN A 315 -22.89 9.59 -9.26
C ASN A 315 -23.17 8.25 -8.56
N GLU A 316 -22.14 7.45 -8.29
CA GLU A 316 -22.26 6.17 -7.58
C GLU A 316 -22.64 6.38 -6.11
N GLN A 317 -21.99 7.34 -5.44
CA GLN A 317 -22.29 7.67 -4.06
C GLN A 317 -23.72 8.24 -3.90
N GLY A 318 -24.17 9.03 -4.88
CA GLY A 318 -25.54 9.52 -4.94
C GLY A 318 -26.55 8.39 -5.15
N ALA A 319 -26.26 7.43 -6.00
CA ALA A 319 -27.12 6.26 -6.24
C ALA A 319 -27.20 5.35 -5.01
N ASP A 320 -26.08 5.10 -4.32
CA ASP A 320 -26.03 4.32 -3.08
C ASP A 320 -26.88 4.98 -1.98
N PHE A 321 -26.78 6.30 -1.84
CA PHE A 321 -27.56 7.05 -0.87
C PHE A 321 -29.06 6.96 -1.15
N LEU A 322 -29.49 7.17 -2.41
CA LEU A 322 -30.88 7.03 -2.82
C LEU A 322 -31.40 5.60 -2.63
N GLY A 323 -30.58 4.60 -2.88
CA GLY A 323 -30.89 3.18 -2.64
C GLY A 323 -31.19 2.90 -1.17
N GLU A 324 -30.42 3.47 -0.24
CA GLU A 324 -30.65 3.33 1.20
C GLU A 324 -31.93 4.07 1.65
N VAL A 325 -32.18 5.27 1.13
CA VAL A 325 -33.43 5.98 1.41
C VAL A 325 -34.64 5.15 0.95
N GLN A 326 -34.57 4.57 -0.25
CA GLN A 326 -35.62 3.71 -0.76
C GLN A 326 -35.77 2.43 0.07
N GLY A 327 -34.67 1.86 0.58
CA GLY A 327 -34.70 0.72 1.50
C GLY A 327 -35.43 1.04 2.80
N ILE A 328 -35.15 2.20 3.40
CA ILE A 328 -35.84 2.68 4.61
C ILE A 328 -37.32 2.87 4.34
N MET A 329 -37.68 3.53 3.23
CA MET A 329 -39.07 3.74 2.83
C MET A 329 -39.86 2.44 2.66
N SER A 330 -39.21 1.37 2.21
CA SER A 330 -39.86 0.09 2.03
C SER A 330 -40.14 -0.67 3.35
N GLU A 331 -39.46 -0.33 4.45
CA GLU A 331 -39.67 -0.93 5.77
C GLU A 331 -40.88 -0.30 6.52
N TYR A 332 -41.32 0.90 6.14
CA TYR A 332 -42.37 1.62 6.80
C TYR A 332 -43.55 1.90 5.84
N GLN A 333 -44.79 1.53 6.25
CA GLN A 333 -45.97 1.66 5.39
C GLN A 333 -46.52 3.08 5.30
N ASP A 334 -46.33 3.87 6.36
CA ASP A 334 -46.79 5.27 6.44
C ASP A 334 -45.61 6.19 6.79
N TYR A 335 -45.15 6.97 5.82
CA TYR A 335 -44.07 7.96 5.98
C TYR A 335 -44.38 9.25 5.21
N ASN A 336 -43.86 10.36 5.72
CA ASN A 336 -43.84 11.66 5.05
C ASN A 336 -42.35 12.04 4.82
N ILE A 337 -42.00 12.41 3.60
CA ILE A 337 -40.65 12.87 3.22
C ILE A 337 -40.73 14.30 2.71
#